data_b9467d5a5c67148e9b1d35d137a19914
#
_entry.id   b9467d5a5c67148e9b1d35d137a19914
#
_cell.length_a   1.000
_cell.length_b   1.000
_cell.length_c   1.000
_cell.angle_alpha   90.00
_cell.angle_beta   90.00
_cell.angle_gamma   90.00
#
_symmetry.space_group_name_H-M   'P 1'
#
loop_
_entity.id
_entity.type
_entity.pdbx_description
1 polymer ?
#
loop_
_entity_poly.entity_id
_entity_poly.type
_entity_poly.pdbx_seq_one_letter_code
_entity_poly.pdbx_strand_id
1 'polypeptide(L)'
;MIKSTDKIAVWMEASLDDDYGKMGISALRYLDNEILCVIDSVFSGKSLSEVSIIQKNIPIVKSINEAKSLGCNVLLLGVLTSGGLRPKSWDIVLKEALEKGMSIINGLHDQVSPTFSKYIVEENQWIW
;
A
#
# COMPACT_ATOMS: atom_id res chain seq x y z
N MET A 1 0.38 14.51 5.01
CA MET A 1 -0.87 13.96 5.56
C MET A 1 -1.87 13.68 4.44
N ILE A 2 -2.64 12.64 4.57
CA ILE A 2 -3.59 12.22 3.54
C ILE A 2 -4.67 13.30 3.26
N LYS A 3 -4.99 13.48 1.99
CA LYS A 3 -6.05 14.38 1.52
C LYS A 3 -7.14 13.56 0.85
N SER A 4 -8.36 14.09 0.79
CA SER A 4 -9.49 13.41 0.16
C SER A 4 -9.26 13.12 -1.33
N THR A 5 -8.40 13.89 -1.99
CA THR A 5 -8.05 13.71 -3.40
C THR A 5 -6.94 12.67 -3.63
N ASP A 6 -6.31 12.19 -2.58
CA ASP A 6 -5.25 11.19 -2.73
C ASP A 6 -5.82 9.86 -3.24
N LYS A 7 -5.07 9.23 -4.13
CA LYS A 7 -5.43 7.96 -4.78
C LYS A 7 -4.51 6.87 -4.27
N ILE A 8 -5.09 5.81 -3.73
CA ILE A 8 -4.40 4.86 -2.87
C ILE A 8 -4.17 3.53 -3.57
N ALA A 9 -2.95 3.00 -3.41
CA ALA A 9 -2.63 1.60 -3.62
C ALA A 9 -2.48 0.96 -2.25
N VAL A 10 -3.20 -0.13 -2.01
CA VAL A 10 -3.09 -0.88 -0.75
C VAL A 10 -2.15 -2.05 -0.96
N TRP A 11 -1.04 -2.06 -0.23
CA TRP A 11 -0.03 -3.12 -0.33
C TRP A 11 -0.40 -4.27 0.60
N MET A 12 -0.72 -5.42 0.00
CA MET A 12 -1.25 -6.60 0.69
C MET A 12 -0.41 -7.85 0.44
N GLU A 13 0.81 -7.70 0.00
CA GLU A 13 1.63 -8.79 -0.52
C GLU A 13 1.53 -10.08 0.31
N ALA A 14 1.06 -11.15 -0.32
CA ALA A 14 0.88 -12.50 0.23
C ALA A 14 -0.05 -12.58 1.46
N SER A 15 -0.86 -11.55 1.74
CA SER A 15 -1.68 -11.49 2.96
C SER A 15 -3.13 -11.11 2.72
N LEU A 16 -3.62 -11.19 1.48
CA LEU A 16 -5.03 -10.87 1.17
C LEU A 16 -6.03 -11.77 1.90
N ASP A 17 -5.64 -12.99 2.21
CA ASP A 17 -6.50 -14.02 2.78
C ASP A 17 -6.07 -14.49 4.16
N ASP A 18 -5.16 -13.76 4.85
CA ASP A 18 -4.70 -14.15 6.17
C ASP A 18 -4.88 -13.03 7.21
N ASP A 19 -4.60 -13.35 8.47
CA ASP A 19 -4.80 -12.44 9.60
C ASP A 19 -3.89 -11.21 9.56
N TYR A 20 -2.75 -11.29 8.91
CA TYR A 20 -1.82 -10.16 8.81
C TYR A 20 -2.32 -9.08 7.85
N GLY A 21 -3.28 -9.39 7.00
CA GLY A 21 -3.90 -8.44 6.08
C GLY A 21 -5.11 -7.67 6.63
N LYS A 22 -5.47 -7.86 7.89
CA LYS A 22 -6.70 -7.25 8.45
C LYS A 22 -6.76 -5.74 8.35
N MET A 23 -5.63 -5.06 8.53
CA MET A 23 -5.58 -3.60 8.43
C MET A 23 -5.88 -3.14 7.00
N GLY A 24 -5.29 -3.79 6.01
CA GLY A 24 -5.56 -3.49 4.61
C GLY A 24 -7.00 -3.80 4.22
N ILE A 25 -7.55 -4.91 4.69
CA ILE A 25 -8.96 -5.27 4.47
C ILE A 25 -9.88 -4.19 5.06
N SER A 26 -9.56 -3.69 6.27
CA SER A 26 -10.32 -2.62 6.90
C SER A 26 -10.26 -1.34 6.06
N ALA A 27 -9.09 -0.97 5.56
CA ALA A 27 -8.93 0.18 4.67
C ALA A 27 -9.72 0.02 3.38
N LEU A 28 -9.66 -1.16 2.77
CA LEU A 28 -10.42 -1.47 1.54
C LEU A 28 -11.92 -1.37 1.76
N ARG A 29 -12.39 -1.67 2.96
CA ARG A 29 -13.82 -1.65 3.28
C ARG A 29 -14.33 -0.27 3.65
N TYR A 30 -13.55 0.53 4.40
CA TYR A 30 -14.05 1.73 5.08
C TYR A 30 -13.38 3.04 4.68
N LEU A 31 -12.24 3.02 4.01
CA LEU A 31 -11.55 4.25 3.63
C LEU A 31 -12.32 4.99 2.55
N ASP A 32 -12.54 6.30 2.75
CA ASP A 32 -13.29 7.14 1.82
C ASP A 32 -12.50 7.52 0.57
N ASN A 33 -11.19 7.49 0.64
CA ASN A 33 -10.33 7.78 -0.50
C ASN A 33 -10.53 6.78 -1.63
N GLU A 34 -10.31 7.20 -2.85
CA GLU A 34 -10.33 6.32 -4.01
C GLU A 34 -9.16 5.34 -3.93
N ILE A 35 -9.46 4.04 -3.90
CA ILE A 35 -8.46 2.98 -3.94
C ILE A 35 -8.42 2.46 -5.37
N LEU A 36 -7.31 2.71 -6.07
CA LEU A 36 -7.19 2.36 -7.48
C LEU A 36 -6.70 0.93 -7.71
N CYS A 37 -5.97 0.37 -6.75
CA CYS A 37 -5.50 -1.01 -6.87
C CYS A 37 -5.07 -1.59 -5.52
N VAL A 38 -4.94 -2.91 -5.52
CA VAL A 38 -4.27 -3.67 -4.47
C VAL A 38 -2.97 -4.21 -5.06
N ILE A 39 -1.89 -4.17 -4.31
CA ILE A 39 -0.60 -4.75 -4.74
C ILE A 39 -0.43 -6.10 -4.04
N ASP A 40 -0.43 -7.16 -4.83
CA ASP A 40 -0.24 -8.53 -4.36
C ASP A 40 0.17 -9.42 -5.53
N SER A 41 1.36 -10.01 -5.48
CA SER A 41 1.88 -10.83 -6.57
C SER A 41 1.16 -12.18 -6.67
N VAL A 42 0.55 -12.66 -5.59
CA VAL A 42 -0.13 -13.96 -5.57
C VAL A 42 -1.39 -13.95 -6.42
N PHE A 43 -2.20 -12.88 -6.31
CA PHE A 43 -3.47 -12.77 -7.02
C PHE A 43 -3.47 -11.71 -8.13
N SER A 44 -2.30 -11.24 -8.54
CA SER A 44 -2.22 -10.20 -9.60
C SER A 44 -2.93 -10.66 -10.88
N GLY A 45 -3.57 -9.71 -11.55
CA GLY A 45 -4.37 -9.97 -12.73
C GLY A 45 -5.83 -10.25 -12.43
N LYS A 46 -6.21 -10.43 -11.17
CA LYS A 46 -7.59 -10.65 -10.73
C LYS A 46 -8.19 -9.35 -10.18
N SER A 47 -9.52 -9.35 -9.99
CA SER A 47 -10.21 -8.30 -9.25
C SER A 47 -10.32 -8.71 -7.77
N LEU A 48 -10.32 -7.72 -6.88
CA LEU A 48 -10.47 -7.97 -5.44
C LEU A 48 -11.74 -8.77 -5.13
N SER A 49 -12.83 -8.51 -5.84
CA SER A 49 -14.11 -9.23 -5.64
C SER A 49 -14.03 -10.72 -5.96
N GLU A 50 -13.04 -11.16 -6.73
CA GLU A 50 -12.87 -12.59 -7.08
C GLU A 50 -12.16 -13.38 -6.00
N VAL A 51 -11.37 -12.73 -5.16
CA VAL A 51 -10.47 -13.38 -4.20
C VAL A 51 -10.72 -12.97 -2.76
N SER A 52 -11.66 -12.06 -2.50
CA SER A 52 -11.96 -11.52 -1.18
C SER A 52 -13.47 -11.43 -0.98
N ILE A 53 -13.89 -11.35 0.30
CA ILE A 53 -15.29 -11.07 0.64
C ILE A 53 -15.70 -9.63 0.29
N ILE A 54 -14.74 -8.76 -0.01
CA ILE A 54 -15.02 -7.37 -0.38
C ILE A 54 -15.51 -7.33 -1.82
N GLN A 55 -16.75 -6.89 -2.00
CA GLN A 55 -17.41 -6.85 -3.31
C GLN A 55 -17.13 -5.52 -4.02
N LYS A 56 -15.86 -5.25 -4.30
CA LYS A 56 -15.41 -4.08 -5.04
C LYS A 56 -14.54 -4.52 -6.23
N ASN A 57 -14.77 -3.92 -7.37
CA ASN A 57 -14.00 -4.21 -8.59
C ASN A 57 -12.69 -3.42 -8.60
N ILE A 58 -11.80 -3.76 -7.68
CA ILE A 58 -10.48 -3.13 -7.57
C ILE A 58 -9.46 -4.10 -8.17
N PRO A 59 -8.68 -3.68 -9.17
CA PRO A 59 -7.69 -4.55 -9.78
C PRO A 59 -6.55 -4.87 -8.82
N ILE A 60 -6.06 -6.10 -8.90
CA ILE A 60 -4.87 -6.53 -8.16
C ILE A 60 -3.69 -6.50 -9.12
N VAL A 61 -2.67 -5.73 -8.77
CA VAL A 61 -1.45 -5.57 -9.56
C VAL A 61 -0.26 -6.13 -8.80
N LYS A 62 0.85 -6.36 -9.48
CA LYS A 62 2.00 -7.04 -8.87
C LYS A 62 3.10 -6.10 -8.39
N SER A 63 3.08 -4.81 -8.75
CA SER A 63 4.21 -3.92 -8.52
C SER A 63 3.82 -2.48 -8.26
N ILE A 64 4.75 -1.74 -7.64
CA ILE A 64 4.65 -0.29 -7.46
C ILE A 64 4.52 0.42 -8.81
N ASN A 65 5.25 -0.07 -9.82
CA ASN A 65 5.23 0.50 -11.17
C ASN A 65 3.82 0.49 -11.76
N GLU A 66 3.12 -0.63 -11.66
CA GLU A 66 1.75 -0.75 -12.15
C GLU A 66 0.79 0.16 -11.37
N ALA A 67 0.95 0.24 -10.05
CA ALA A 67 0.14 1.13 -9.21
C ALA A 67 0.33 2.60 -9.61
N LYS A 68 1.57 3.01 -9.83
CA LYS A 68 1.89 4.38 -10.27
C LYS A 68 1.28 4.67 -11.64
N SER A 69 1.32 3.70 -12.55
CA SER A 69 0.73 3.83 -13.89
C SER A 69 -0.78 4.03 -13.84
N LEU A 70 -1.46 3.50 -12.83
CA LEU A 70 -2.89 3.70 -12.63
C LEU A 70 -3.22 5.07 -12.02
N GLY A 71 -2.24 5.80 -11.54
CA GLY A 71 -2.44 7.13 -10.96
C GLY A 71 -2.37 7.18 -9.44
N CYS A 72 -1.92 6.11 -8.77
CA CYS A 72 -1.78 6.11 -7.32
C CYS A 72 -0.66 7.07 -6.89
N ASN A 73 -0.93 7.84 -5.83
CA ASN A 73 0.06 8.74 -5.23
C ASN A 73 0.32 8.44 -3.75
N VAL A 74 -0.38 7.47 -3.18
CA VAL A 74 -0.18 7.04 -1.80
C VAL A 74 -0.13 5.51 -1.76
N LEU A 75 0.88 4.99 -1.05
CA LEU A 75 0.99 3.57 -0.74
C LEU A 75 0.58 3.36 0.72
N LEU A 76 -0.45 2.57 0.93
CA LEU A 76 -0.87 2.16 2.27
C LEU A 76 -0.34 0.74 2.52
N LEU A 77 0.47 0.60 3.56
CA LEU A 77 0.97 -0.71 3.98
C LEU A 77 -0.15 -1.43 4.75
N GLY A 78 -0.82 -2.36 4.08
CA GLY A 78 -1.99 -3.05 4.62
C GLY A 78 -1.68 -4.35 5.36
N VAL A 79 -0.40 -4.72 5.45
CA VAL A 79 0.04 -5.95 6.11
C VAL A 79 0.68 -5.61 7.44
N LEU A 80 0.24 -6.28 8.49
CA LEU A 80 0.90 -6.24 9.80
C LEU A 80 1.84 -7.42 9.93
N THR A 81 2.87 -7.26 10.76
CA THR A 81 3.83 -8.33 11.04
C THR A 81 3.80 -8.67 12.51
N SER A 82 4.27 -9.85 12.85
CA SER A 82 4.50 -10.25 14.24
C SER A 82 5.47 -9.26 14.89
N GLY A 83 5.09 -8.64 16.02
CA GLY A 83 5.90 -7.62 16.67
C GLY A 83 5.84 -6.23 16.08
N GLY A 84 5.15 -6.04 14.96
CA GLY A 84 4.95 -4.71 14.36
C GLY A 84 6.17 -4.14 13.64
N LEU A 85 7.21 -4.94 13.40
CA LEU A 85 8.42 -4.53 12.70
C LEU A 85 8.36 -4.99 11.24
N ARG A 86 8.86 -4.15 10.31
CA ARG A 86 8.88 -4.52 8.90
C ARG A 86 10.01 -5.51 8.59
N PRO A 87 9.78 -6.52 7.73
CA PRO A 87 10.86 -7.30 7.15
C PRO A 87 11.75 -6.41 6.28
N LYS A 88 13.05 -6.70 6.25
CA LYS A 88 13.99 -5.93 5.42
C LYS A 88 13.67 -5.99 3.93
N SER A 89 13.03 -7.06 3.48
CA SER A 89 12.62 -7.20 2.09
C SER A 89 11.65 -6.11 1.64
N TRP A 90 10.93 -5.47 2.57
CA TRP A 90 10.01 -4.37 2.25
C TRP A 90 10.76 -3.07 1.94
N ASP A 91 12.01 -2.95 2.33
CA ASP A 91 12.79 -1.73 2.13
C ASP A 91 12.89 -1.36 0.65
N ILE A 92 12.99 -2.34 -0.23
CA ILE A 92 13.04 -2.13 -1.68
C ILE A 92 11.72 -1.50 -2.16
N VAL A 93 10.60 -1.98 -1.66
CA VAL A 93 9.27 -1.50 -2.05
C VAL A 93 9.05 -0.06 -1.55
N LEU A 94 9.42 0.22 -0.30
CA LEU A 94 9.28 1.54 0.29
C LEU A 94 10.13 2.57 -0.44
N LYS A 95 11.37 2.23 -0.71
CA LYS A 95 12.30 3.07 -1.46
C LYS A 95 11.73 3.36 -2.86
N GLU A 96 11.29 2.34 -3.57
CA GLU A 96 10.74 2.49 -4.92
C GLU A 96 9.52 3.41 -4.92
N ALA A 97 8.60 3.23 -3.98
CA ALA A 97 7.40 4.07 -3.89
C ALA A 97 7.78 5.54 -3.71
N LEU A 98 8.69 5.83 -2.79
CA LEU A 98 9.13 7.20 -2.53
C LEU A 98 9.86 7.81 -3.73
N GLU A 99 10.76 7.05 -4.37
CA GLU A 99 11.49 7.52 -5.55
C GLU A 99 10.57 7.80 -6.73
N LYS A 100 9.39 7.18 -6.78
CA LYS A 100 8.37 7.42 -7.81
C LYS A 100 7.37 8.52 -7.42
N GLY A 101 7.62 9.23 -6.33
CA GLY A 101 6.80 10.37 -5.92
C GLY A 101 5.58 10.01 -5.07
N MET A 102 5.48 8.77 -4.59
CA MET A 102 4.37 8.37 -3.73
C MET A 102 4.64 8.70 -2.26
N SER A 103 3.59 9.01 -1.52
CA SER A 103 3.62 9.10 -0.06
C SER A 103 3.28 7.73 0.55
N ILE A 104 3.59 7.55 1.82
CA ILE A 104 3.39 6.25 2.49
C ILE A 104 2.56 6.42 3.75
N ILE A 105 1.56 5.55 3.93
CA ILE A 105 0.87 5.34 5.21
C ILE A 105 1.41 4.04 5.80
N ASN A 106 2.01 4.15 6.98
CA ASN A 106 2.62 3.04 7.69
C ASN A 106 1.88 2.76 8.99
N GLY A 107 1.25 1.60 9.11
CA GLY A 107 0.54 1.19 10.32
C GLY A 107 1.36 0.32 11.27
N LEU A 108 2.64 0.09 10.96
CA LEU A 108 3.53 -0.70 11.80
C LEU A 108 4.07 0.13 12.96
N HIS A 109 4.60 -0.53 13.99
CA HIS A 109 5.32 0.13 15.09
C HIS A 109 6.71 0.62 14.66
N ASP A 110 7.21 0.10 13.54
CA ASP A 110 8.51 0.46 12.99
C ASP A 110 8.47 1.88 12.43
N GLN A 111 9.48 2.67 12.76
CA GLN A 111 9.58 4.05 12.28
C GLN A 111 10.22 4.09 10.90
N VAL A 112 9.39 4.19 9.88
CA VAL A 112 9.84 4.24 8.49
C VAL A 112 10.44 5.61 8.17
N SER A 113 9.84 6.69 8.65
CA SER A 113 10.21 8.05 8.28
C SER A 113 11.68 8.39 8.50
N PRO A 114 12.31 8.13 9.67
CA PRO A 114 13.71 8.50 9.89
C PRO A 114 14.68 7.83 8.92
N THR A 115 14.36 6.62 8.46
CA THR A 115 15.23 5.85 7.58
C THR A 115 15.02 6.17 6.11
N PHE A 116 13.77 6.44 5.71
CA PHE A 116 13.39 6.50 4.31
C PHE A 116 13.13 7.91 3.78
N SER A 117 13.06 8.94 4.62
CA SER A 117 12.83 10.33 4.18
C SER A 117 13.82 10.79 3.11
N LYS A 118 15.03 10.25 3.10
CA LYS A 118 16.07 10.57 2.11
C LYS A 118 15.69 10.17 0.68
N TYR A 119 14.69 9.31 0.51
CA TYR A 119 14.23 8.89 -0.83
C TYR A 119 13.09 9.74 -1.37
N ILE A 120 12.57 10.68 -0.58
CA ILE A 120 11.56 11.63 -1.03
C ILE A 120 12.15 12.49 -2.14
N VAL A 121 11.42 12.64 -3.23
CA VAL A 121 11.87 13.38 -4.43
C VAL A 121 11.03 14.62 -4.69
N GLU A 122 9.84 14.72 -4.10
CA GLU A 122 8.94 15.86 -4.30
C GLU A 122 8.57 16.49 -2.97
N GLU A 123 8.35 17.80 -2.99
CA GLU A 123 8.15 18.63 -1.80
C GLU A 123 6.91 18.24 -1.00
N ASN A 124 5.87 17.79 -1.67
CA ASN A 124 4.58 17.47 -1.06
C ASN A 124 4.44 16.02 -0.58
N GLN A 125 5.48 15.21 -0.74
CA GLN A 125 5.46 13.83 -0.26
C GLN A 125 5.58 13.78 1.26
N TRP A 126 5.01 12.73 1.84
CA TRP A 126 5.05 12.50 3.29
C TRP A 126 5.09 11.01 3.60
N ILE A 127 5.53 10.69 4.81
CA ILE A 127 5.49 9.35 5.41
C ILE A 127 4.76 9.48 6.73
N TRP A 128 3.69 8.74 6.89
CA TRP A 128 2.82 8.84 8.07
C TRP A 128 2.65 7.52 8.77
#